data_b48210cfc10ff013209de59196f313a7
#
_entry.id   b48210cfc10ff013209de59196f313a7
#
_cell.length_a   1.000
_cell.length_b   1.000
_cell.length_c   1.000
_cell.angle_alpha   90.00
_cell.angle_beta   90.00
_cell.angle_gamma   90.00
#
_symmetry.space_group_name_H-M   'P 1'
#
loop_
_entity.id
_entity.type
_entity.pdbx_description
1 polymer ?
#
loop_
_entity_poly.entity_id
_entity_poly.type
_entity_poly.pdbx_seq_one_letter_code
_entity_poly.pdbx_strand_id
1 'polypeptide(L)'
;SELLLRRKMPKFAVGITALGICGMYASTMINCSYLQNFNGYWAMGIAVAVSILALVISRKRDSGVMKVISFIGCYVCAFPIRNLFDMPVFAVVAAIMVLVNLMTVFLPVKRSRYAVDNIHCVTHMIFTLIMAFGEAILTDSWAALYYLLAEMAVHLLILYRMSKAEQHRTGALVIYFCTQAWLLLLYIILEIILFHEKTGEAFVTAGIFFAVCLLGFLLFRKGKEKWFFYLMFAGTTLI
;
A
#
# COMPACT_ATOMS: atom_id res chain seq x y z
N SER A 1 28.03 18.04 -2.77
CA SER A 1 28.76 16.75 -2.89
C SER A 1 28.08 15.78 -3.87
N GLU A 2 26.75 15.69 -3.90
CA GLU A 2 26.02 14.79 -4.80
C GLU A 2 26.20 15.14 -6.29
N LEU A 3 26.23 16.41 -6.65
CA LEU A 3 26.43 16.87 -8.03
C LEU A 3 27.79 16.46 -8.60
N LEU A 4 28.84 16.46 -7.79
CA LEU A 4 30.19 16.03 -8.18
C LEU A 4 30.30 14.49 -8.29
N LEU A 5 29.71 13.75 -7.33
CA LEU A 5 29.67 12.29 -7.32
C LEU A 5 28.81 11.72 -8.43
N ARG A 6 27.75 12.41 -8.84
CA ARG A 6 26.81 11.98 -9.87
C ARG A 6 27.46 11.69 -11.21
N ARG A 7 28.48 12.48 -11.61
CA ARG A 7 29.19 12.29 -12.88
C ARG A 7 30.18 11.13 -12.84
N LYS A 8 30.87 10.91 -11.68
CA LYS A 8 31.93 9.92 -11.56
C LYS A 8 31.45 8.57 -11.01
N MET A 9 30.50 8.59 -10.08
CA MET A 9 30.04 7.39 -9.36
C MET A 9 28.49 7.41 -9.14
N PRO A 10 27.69 7.20 -10.19
CA PRO A 10 26.23 7.38 -10.10
C PRO A 10 25.56 6.42 -9.11
N LYS A 11 26.04 5.17 -9.00
CA LYS A 11 25.49 4.20 -8.03
C LYS A 11 25.78 4.60 -6.59
N PHE A 12 26.95 5.14 -6.32
CA PHE A 12 27.34 5.63 -5.00
C PHE A 12 26.55 6.88 -4.59
N ALA A 13 26.30 7.78 -5.53
CA ALA A 13 25.44 8.94 -5.30
C ALA A 13 24.01 8.54 -4.92
N VAL A 14 23.46 7.51 -5.55
CA VAL A 14 22.13 6.94 -5.17
C VAL A 14 22.19 6.37 -3.76
N GLY A 15 23.24 5.66 -3.38
CA GLY A 15 23.42 5.11 -2.03
C GLY A 15 23.44 6.19 -0.94
N ILE A 16 24.20 7.27 -1.14
CA ILE A 16 24.24 8.41 -0.21
C ILE A 16 22.87 9.09 -0.08
N THR A 17 22.15 9.26 -1.19
CA THR A 17 20.81 9.83 -1.16
C THR A 17 19.83 8.91 -0.41
N ALA A 18 19.97 7.59 -0.61
CA ALA A 18 19.17 6.59 0.10
C ALA A 18 19.38 6.66 1.63
N LEU A 19 20.65 6.75 2.05
CA LEU A 19 21.00 6.92 3.47
C LEU A 19 20.41 8.21 4.05
N GLY A 20 20.47 9.32 3.31
CA GLY A 20 19.86 10.58 3.73
C GLY A 20 18.36 10.47 3.93
N ILE A 21 17.65 9.81 3.03
CA ILE A 21 16.19 9.56 3.13
C ILE A 21 15.87 8.64 4.30
N CYS A 22 16.63 7.55 4.49
CA CYS A 22 16.47 6.68 5.67
C CYS A 22 16.72 7.45 6.97
N GLY A 23 17.71 8.34 7.00
CA GLY A 23 17.99 9.22 8.13
C GLY A 23 16.82 10.17 8.44
N MET A 24 16.13 10.69 7.43
CA MET A 24 14.92 11.52 7.62
C MET A 24 13.78 10.71 8.23
N TYR A 25 13.54 9.48 7.78
CA TYR A 25 12.54 8.60 8.40
C TYR A 25 12.90 8.27 9.85
N ALA A 26 14.15 7.86 10.10
CA ALA A 26 14.63 7.54 11.45
C ALA A 26 14.50 8.73 12.41
N SER A 27 14.90 9.93 11.96
CA SER A 27 14.72 11.17 12.71
C SER A 27 13.25 11.45 13.03
N THR A 28 12.35 11.26 12.06
CA THR A 28 10.91 11.43 12.26
C THR A 28 10.38 10.47 13.31
N MET A 29 10.77 9.19 13.24
CA MET A 29 10.39 8.16 14.23
C MET A 29 10.88 8.50 15.64
N ILE A 30 12.17 8.88 15.77
CA ILE A 30 12.76 9.25 17.06
C ILE A 30 12.05 10.46 17.66
N ASN A 31 11.79 11.49 16.88
CA ASN A 31 11.09 12.69 17.34
C ASN A 31 9.63 12.41 17.73
N CYS A 32 8.97 11.47 17.08
CA CYS A 32 7.60 11.09 17.42
C CYS A 32 7.54 10.19 18.68
N SER A 33 8.39 9.13 18.74
CA SER A 33 8.29 8.09 19.75
C SER A 33 9.02 8.40 21.05
N TYR A 34 10.25 8.92 20.95
CA TYR A 34 11.11 9.13 22.12
C TYR A 34 11.08 10.55 22.62
N LEU A 35 11.26 11.51 21.71
CA LEU A 35 11.35 12.93 22.11
C LEU A 35 9.97 13.58 22.26
N GLN A 36 8.94 12.98 21.69
CA GLN A 36 7.56 13.46 21.69
C GLN A 36 7.41 14.91 21.19
N ASN A 37 8.36 15.36 20.35
CA ASN A 37 8.33 16.70 19.75
C ASN A 37 7.24 16.84 18.69
N PHE A 38 6.82 15.70 18.07
CA PHE A 38 5.78 15.65 17.06
C PHE A 38 4.65 14.75 17.52
N ASN A 39 3.41 15.16 17.25
CA ASN A 39 2.29 14.23 17.32
C ASN A 39 2.27 13.32 16.07
N GLY A 40 1.47 12.25 16.11
CA GLY A 40 1.38 11.27 15.02
C GLY A 40 1.01 11.87 13.66
N TYR A 41 0.19 12.92 13.62
CA TYR A 41 -0.21 13.59 12.37
C TYR A 41 0.96 14.30 11.69
N TRP A 42 1.78 15.01 12.46
CA TRP A 42 2.99 15.65 11.93
C TRP A 42 4.01 14.62 11.47
N ALA A 43 4.19 13.55 12.24
CA ALA A 43 5.10 12.46 11.86
C ALA A 43 4.68 11.84 10.51
N MET A 44 3.38 11.56 10.32
CA MET A 44 2.87 11.02 9.07
C MET A 44 2.97 12.03 7.92
N GLY A 45 2.67 13.31 8.16
CA GLY A 45 2.85 14.36 7.16
C GLY A 45 4.29 14.45 6.65
N ILE A 46 5.27 14.40 7.56
CA ILE A 46 6.70 14.38 7.21
C ILE A 46 7.04 13.09 6.46
N ALA A 47 6.58 11.93 6.93
CA ALA A 47 6.84 10.65 6.27
C ALA A 47 6.33 10.63 4.82
N VAL A 48 5.12 11.17 4.57
CA VAL A 48 4.57 11.31 3.21
C VAL A 48 5.42 12.25 2.36
N ALA A 49 5.80 13.40 2.87
CA ALA A 49 6.64 14.35 2.14
C ALA A 49 7.99 13.72 1.73
N VAL A 50 8.62 12.97 2.65
CA VAL A 50 9.86 12.23 2.39
C VAL A 50 9.61 11.10 1.37
N SER A 51 8.46 10.42 1.43
CA SER A 51 8.09 9.37 0.47
C SER A 51 7.89 9.94 -0.93
N ILE A 52 7.20 11.06 -1.06
CA ILE A 52 7.02 11.77 -2.35
C ILE A 52 8.39 12.17 -2.91
N LEU A 53 9.26 12.74 -2.08
CA LEU A 53 10.63 13.11 -2.49
C LEU A 53 11.40 11.88 -2.99
N ALA A 54 11.35 10.76 -2.26
CA ALA A 54 12.01 9.52 -2.66
C ALA A 54 11.44 8.95 -3.96
N LEU A 55 10.12 9.01 -4.18
CA LEU A 55 9.47 8.61 -5.43
C LEU A 55 9.88 9.48 -6.61
N VAL A 56 9.94 10.80 -6.42
CA VAL A 56 10.41 11.73 -7.47
C VAL A 56 11.87 11.43 -7.84
N ILE A 57 12.73 11.18 -6.86
CA ILE A 57 14.11 10.79 -7.08
C ILE A 57 14.18 9.43 -7.77
N SER A 58 13.38 8.44 -7.33
CA SER A 58 13.27 7.13 -7.97
C SER A 58 12.93 7.25 -9.45
N ARG A 59 11.96 8.09 -9.79
CA ARG A 59 11.56 8.34 -11.18
C ARG A 59 12.67 9.01 -12.01
N LYS A 60 13.27 10.07 -11.47
CA LYS A 60 14.34 10.83 -12.17
C LYS A 60 15.61 10.01 -12.37
N ARG A 61 15.95 9.13 -11.43
CA ARG A 61 17.19 8.34 -11.44
C ARG A 61 17.00 6.90 -11.86
N ASP A 62 15.78 6.52 -12.16
CA ASP A 62 15.42 5.14 -12.48
C ASP A 62 15.89 4.12 -11.41
N SER A 63 15.78 4.49 -10.13
CA SER A 63 16.28 3.71 -9.01
C SER A 63 15.16 2.94 -8.32
N GLY A 64 15.19 1.59 -8.42
CA GLY A 64 14.28 0.72 -7.68
C GLY A 64 14.48 0.81 -6.16
N VAL A 65 15.71 0.99 -5.70
CA VAL A 65 16.02 1.12 -4.26
C VAL A 65 15.28 2.31 -3.65
N MET A 66 15.26 3.46 -4.32
CA MET A 66 14.53 4.63 -3.85
C MET A 66 13.02 4.39 -3.79
N LYS A 67 12.48 3.61 -4.73
CA LYS A 67 11.06 3.22 -4.72
C LYS A 67 10.74 2.37 -3.47
N VAL A 68 11.56 1.36 -3.19
CA VAL A 68 11.39 0.49 -2.01
C VAL A 68 11.48 1.29 -0.71
N ILE A 69 12.51 2.14 -0.57
CA ILE A 69 12.70 2.97 0.63
C ILE A 69 11.52 3.91 0.84
N SER A 70 10.94 4.46 -0.24
CA SER A 70 9.76 5.32 -0.14
C SER A 70 8.58 4.61 0.51
N PHE A 71 8.26 3.39 0.10
CA PHE A 71 7.12 2.65 0.64
C PHE A 71 7.39 2.13 2.05
N ILE A 72 8.50 1.39 2.23
CA ILE A 72 8.85 0.83 3.53
C ILE A 72 8.99 1.94 4.58
N GLY A 73 9.67 3.03 4.24
CA GLY A 73 9.86 4.14 5.15
C GLY A 73 8.56 4.78 5.61
N CYS A 74 7.59 4.97 4.70
CA CYS A 74 6.27 5.48 5.04
C CYS A 74 5.52 4.53 5.98
N TYR A 75 5.47 3.24 5.64
CA TYR A 75 4.82 2.23 6.46
C TYR A 75 5.44 2.13 7.87
N VAL A 76 6.77 2.04 7.95
CA VAL A 76 7.47 1.92 9.25
C VAL A 76 7.23 3.14 10.13
N CYS A 77 7.09 4.35 9.57
CA CYS A 77 6.79 5.56 10.34
C CYS A 77 5.39 5.58 10.97
N ALA A 78 4.48 4.70 10.57
CA ALA A 78 3.16 4.60 11.20
C ALA A 78 3.22 3.90 12.57
N PHE A 79 4.05 2.87 12.74
CA PHE A 79 4.05 2.05 13.95
C PHE A 79 4.42 2.76 15.26
N PRO A 80 5.38 3.71 15.28
CA PRO A 80 5.72 4.42 16.50
C PRO A 80 4.66 5.43 16.95
N ILE A 81 3.56 5.59 16.20
CA ILE A 81 2.51 6.54 16.56
C ILE A 81 1.77 6.00 17.78
N ARG A 82 1.86 6.73 18.88
CA ARG A 82 1.08 6.44 20.08
C ARG A 82 -0.42 6.56 19.72
N ASN A 83 -1.20 5.60 20.18
CA ASN A 83 -2.63 5.52 19.89
C ASN A 83 -2.94 5.36 18.39
N LEU A 84 -2.11 4.60 17.67
CA LEU A 84 -2.29 4.33 16.24
C LEU A 84 -3.70 3.82 15.91
N PHE A 85 -4.29 3.05 16.81
CA PHE A 85 -5.62 2.45 16.66
C PHE A 85 -6.75 3.28 17.27
N ASP A 86 -6.49 4.50 17.78
CA ASP A 86 -7.57 5.42 18.04
C ASP A 86 -8.20 5.86 16.72
N MET A 87 -9.53 5.79 16.63
CA MET A 87 -10.29 5.95 15.39
C MET A 87 -9.86 7.13 14.51
N PRO A 88 -9.70 8.38 15.01
CA PRO A 88 -9.28 9.49 14.15
C PRO A 88 -7.84 9.35 13.66
N VAL A 89 -6.95 8.77 14.45
CA VAL A 89 -5.54 8.56 14.08
C VAL A 89 -5.45 7.45 13.05
N PHE A 90 -6.13 6.33 13.29
CA PHE A 90 -6.20 5.22 12.35
C PHE A 90 -6.72 5.66 10.98
N ALA A 91 -7.82 6.40 10.94
CA ALA A 91 -8.42 6.85 9.68
C ALA A 91 -7.45 7.71 8.85
N VAL A 92 -6.70 8.61 9.49
CA VAL A 92 -5.71 9.45 8.82
C VAL A 92 -4.54 8.61 8.31
N VAL A 93 -4.01 7.70 9.14
CA VAL A 93 -2.91 6.82 8.75
C VAL A 93 -3.34 5.89 7.61
N ALA A 94 -4.51 5.27 7.71
CA ALA A 94 -5.08 4.43 6.67
C ALA A 94 -5.26 5.18 5.34
N ALA A 95 -5.83 6.39 5.37
CA ALA A 95 -5.98 7.24 4.19
C ALA A 95 -4.62 7.56 3.55
N ILE A 96 -3.60 7.83 4.35
CA ILE A 96 -2.24 8.10 3.87
C ILE A 96 -1.64 6.84 3.21
N MET A 97 -1.83 5.65 3.79
CA MET A 97 -1.33 4.40 3.22
C MET A 97 -1.98 4.13 1.86
N VAL A 98 -3.30 4.27 1.76
CA VAL A 98 -4.04 4.16 0.50
C VAL A 98 -3.50 5.16 -0.54
N LEU A 99 -3.22 6.39 -0.13
CA LEU A 99 -2.72 7.46 -1.01
C LEU A 99 -1.30 7.16 -1.50
N VAL A 100 -0.42 6.66 -0.64
CA VAL A 100 0.94 6.23 -1.01
C VAL A 100 0.87 5.06 -2.01
N ASN A 101 -0.02 4.10 -1.80
CA ASN A 101 -0.26 3.02 -2.75
C ASN A 101 -0.81 3.55 -4.08
N LEU A 102 -1.77 4.47 -4.05
CA LEU A 102 -2.31 5.10 -5.25
C LEU A 102 -1.22 5.80 -6.08
N MET A 103 -0.22 6.40 -5.44
CA MET A 103 0.92 7.02 -6.16
C MET A 103 1.69 6.00 -7.02
N THR A 104 1.67 4.71 -6.68
CA THR A 104 2.31 3.68 -7.50
C THR A 104 1.67 3.56 -8.88
N VAL A 105 0.38 3.87 -9.01
CA VAL A 105 -0.35 3.86 -10.28
C VAL A 105 0.29 4.83 -11.28
N PHE A 106 0.87 5.93 -10.80
CA PHE A 106 1.50 6.96 -11.64
C PHE A 106 2.98 6.70 -11.93
N LEU A 107 3.57 5.67 -11.32
CA LEU A 107 4.97 5.32 -11.58
C LEU A 107 5.10 4.50 -12.88
N PRO A 108 6.19 4.68 -13.64
CA PRO A 108 6.41 3.90 -14.84
C PRO A 108 6.64 2.43 -14.50
N VAL A 109 5.95 1.54 -15.22
CA VAL A 109 6.15 0.09 -15.13
C VAL A 109 7.37 -0.27 -15.98
N LYS A 110 8.45 -0.71 -15.34
CA LYS A 110 9.68 -1.15 -16.04
C LYS A 110 9.97 -2.61 -15.77
N ARG A 111 10.30 -3.34 -16.84
CA ARG A 111 10.60 -4.78 -16.81
C ARG A 111 11.74 -5.15 -15.85
N SER A 112 12.71 -4.26 -15.65
CA SER A 112 13.90 -4.51 -14.83
C SER A 112 13.66 -4.48 -13.31
N ARG A 113 12.44 -4.16 -12.85
CA ARG A 113 12.13 -3.91 -11.44
C ARG A 113 11.25 -4.96 -10.77
N TYR A 114 11.20 -6.15 -11.31
CA TYR A 114 10.41 -7.25 -10.76
C TYR A 114 10.66 -7.49 -9.27
N ALA A 115 11.91 -7.53 -8.82
CA ALA A 115 12.24 -7.72 -7.41
C ALA A 115 11.73 -6.57 -6.52
N VAL A 116 11.73 -5.35 -7.03
CA VAL A 116 11.22 -4.16 -6.33
C VAL A 116 9.70 -4.26 -6.13
N ASP A 117 8.99 -4.69 -7.15
CA ASP A 117 7.53 -4.86 -7.09
C ASP A 117 7.15 -5.99 -6.12
N ASN A 118 7.94 -7.08 -6.09
CA ASN A 118 7.76 -8.16 -5.13
C ASN A 118 7.93 -7.68 -3.68
N ILE A 119 9.01 -6.96 -3.40
CA ILE A 119 9.26 -6.41 -2.05
C ILE A 119 8.12 -5.47 -1.66
N HIS A 120 7.66 -4.63 -2.58
CA HIS A 120 6.53 -3.75 -2.32
C HIS A 120 5.26 -4.54 -1.97
N CYS A 121 4.88 -5.53 -2.77
CA CYS A 121 3.70 -6.36 -2.53
C CYS A 121 3.77 -7.09 -1.18
N VAL A 122 4.90 -7.75 -0.87
CA VAL A 122 5.08 -8.46 0.40
C VAL A 122 4.99 -7.49 1.59
N THR A 123 5.66 -6.35 1.49
CA THR A 123 5.60 -5.32 2.53
C THR A 123 4.16 -4.83 2.72
N HIS A 124 3.47 -4.53 1.63
CA HIS A 124 2.07 -4.12 1.66
C HIS A 124 1.16 -5.16 2.31
N MET A 125 1.31 -6.45 1.97
CA MET A 125 0.54 -7.55 2.59
C MET A 125 0.75 -7.61 4.12
N ILE A 126 2.00 -7.48 4.59
CA ILE A 126 2.32 -7.51 6.02
C ILE A 126 1.70 -6.30 6.73
N PHE A 127 1.86 -5.11 6.17
CA PHE A 127 1.34 -3.89 6.79
C PHE A 127 -0.19 -3.84 6.80
N THR A 128 -0.83 -4.25 5.71
CA THR A 128 -2.28 -4.33 5.64
C THR A 128 -2.84 -5.32 6.66
N LEU A 129 -2.17 -6.45 6.86
CA LEU A 129 -2.52 -7.42 7.90
C LEU A 129 -2.47 -6.77 9.30
N ILE A 130 -1.34 -6.13 9.64
CA ILE A 130 -1.14 -5.53 10.98
C ILE A 130 -2.16 -4.41 11.22
N MET A 131 -2.39 -3.54 10.24
CA MET A 131 -3.33 -2.43 10.36
C MET A 131 -4.76 -2.91 10.50
N ALA A 132 -5.19 -3.84 9.63
CA ALA A 132 -6.57 -4.30 9.60
C ALA A 132 -6.91 -5.14 10.83
N PHE A 133 -6.06 -6.10 11.21
CA PHE A 133 -6.29 -6.90 12.43
C PHE A 133 -6.10 -6.09 13.71
N GLY A 134 -5.12 -5.19 13.75
CA GLY A 134 -4.91 -4.31 14.90
C GLY A 134 -6.15 -3.46 15.18
N GLU A 135 -6.71 -2.81 14.17
CA GLU A 135 -7.94 -2.04 14.31
C GLU A 135 -9.13 -2.90 14.67
N ALA A 136 -9.37 -4.00 13.95
CA ALA A 136 -10.52 -4.86 14.17
C ALA A 136 -10.53 -5.50 15.58
N ILE A 137 -9.37 -5.99 16.07
CA ILE A 137 -9.29 -6.69 17.35
C ILE A 137 -9.25 -5.73 18.53
N LEU A 138 -8.56 -4.57 18.40
CA LEU A 138 -8.36 -3.65 19.51
C LEU A 138 -9.53 -2.69 19.72
N THR A 139 -10.32 -2.40 18.68
CA THR A 139 -11.35 -1.36 18.71
C THR A 139 -12.73 -1.85 18.29
N ASP A 140 -12.89 -3.12 17.87
CA ASP A 140 -14.12 -3.68 17.27
C ASP A 140 -14.68 -2.76 16.16
N SER A 141 -13.78 -2.16 15.40
CA SER A 141 -14.11 -1.10 14.45
C SER A 141 -14.24 -1.63 13.03
N TRP A 142 -15.33 -1.25 12.37
CA TRP A 142 -15.55 -1.48 10.93
C TRP A 142 -14.62 -0.65 10.04
N ALA A 143 -13.87 0.29 10.60
CA ALA A 143 -12.89 1.07 9.87
C ALA A 143 -11.82 0.20 9.20
N ALA A 144 -11.49 -0.95 9.80
CA ALA A 144 -10.60 -1.94 9.22
C ALA A 144 -11.11 -2.46 7.86
N LEU A 145 -12.42 -2.72 7.74
CA LEU A 145 -13.03 -3.19 6.48
C LEU A 145 -13.04 -2.08 5.41
N TYR A 146 -13.37 -0.85 5.78
CA TYR A 146 -13.30 0.29 4.85
C TYR A 146 -11.88 0.51 4.34
N TYR A 147 -10.89 0.38 5.21
CA TYR A 147 -9.48 0.45 4.82
C TYR A 147 -9.12 -0.65 3.81
N LEU A 148 -9.49 -1.91 4.07
CA LEU A 148 -9.26 -3.02 3.16
C LEU A 148 -9.94 -2.83 1.80
N LEU A 149 -11.18 -2.35 1.79
CA LEU A 149 -11.92 -2.07 0.55
C LEU A 149 -11.25 -0.97 -0.28
N ALA A 150 -10.75 0.08 0.35
CA ALA A 150 -10.00 1.13 -0.31
C ALA A 150 -8.68 0.60 -0.91
N GLU A 151 -7.93 -0.21 -0.16
CA GLU A 151 -6.70 -0.85 -0.63
C GLU A 151 -6.97 -1.83 -1.79
N MET A 152 -8.05 -2.60 -1.73
CA MET A 152 -8.48 -3.48 -2.83
C MET A 152 -8.76 -2.69 -4.10
N ALA A 153 -9.47 -1.57 -4.00
CA ALA A 153 -9.79 -0.73 -5.15
C ALA A 153 -8.53 -0.13 -5.79
N VAL A 154 -7.61 0.40 -4.97
CA VAL A 154 -6.32 0.94 -5.45
C VAL A 154 -5.48 -0.17 -6.09
N HIS A 155 -5.43 -1.33 -5.45
CA HIS A 155 -4.65 -2.46 -5.96
C HIS A 155 -5.19 -2.99 -7.29
N LEU A 156 -6.52 -3.00 -7.48
CA LEU A 156 -7.15 -3.30 -8.78
C LEU A 156 -6.70 -2.33 -9.87
N LEU A 157 -6.60 -1.03 -9.59
CA LEU A 157 -6.12 -0.04 -10.54
C LEU A 157 -4.65 -0.28 -10.91
N ILE A 158 -3.81 -0.61 -9.92
CA ILE A 158 -2.41 -0.97 -10.15
C ILE A 158 -2.32 -2.19 -11.06
N LEU A 159 -3.06 -3.25 -10.74
CA LEU A 159 -3.09 -4.50 -11.49
C LEU A 159 -3.58 -4.27 -12.93
N TYR A 160 -4.66 -3.51 -13.11
CA TYR A 160 -5.18 -3.15 -14.43
C TYR A 160 -4.13 -2.41 -15.27
N ARG A 161 -3.45 -1.43 -14.67
CA ARG A 161 -2.37 -0.71 -15.34
C ARG A 161 -1.21 -1.63 -15.71
N MET A 162 -0.81 -2.53 -14.81
CA MET A 162 0.23 -3.52 -15.05
C MET A 162 -0.14 -4.46 -16.20
N SER A 163 -1.40 -4.91 -16.28
CA SER A 163 -1.88 -5.80 -17.34
C SER A 163 -1.91 -5.15 -18.71
N LYS A 164 -2.01 -3.82 -18.77
CA LYS A 164 -1.97 -3.04 -20.03
C LYS A 164 -0.56 -2.67 -20.46
N ALA A 165 0.44 -2.81 -19.61
CA ALA A 165 1.82 -2.48 -19.95
C ALA A 165 2.41 -3.58 -20.89
N GLU A 166 2.90 -3.17 -22.06
CA GLU A 166 3.47 -4.08 -23.07
C GLU A 166 4.67 -4.90 -22.57
N GLN A 167 5.33 -4.45 -21.53
CA GLN A 167 6.55 -5.06 -20.99
C GLN A 167 6.33 -5.81 -19.67
N HIS A 168 5.08 -6.17 -19.32
CA HIS A 168 4.85 -6.90 -18.09
C HIS A 168 5.37 -8.35 -18.17
N ARG A 169 5.91 -8.85 -17.06
CA ARG A 169 6.24 -10.27 -16.90
C ARG A 169 5.08 -10.98 -16.19
N THR A 170 4.75 -12.17 -16.66
CA THR A 170 3.72 -13.02 -16.04
C THR A 170 3.92 -13.16 -14.53
N GLY A 171 5.18 -13.30 -14.06
CA GLY A 171 5.48 -13.39 -12.64
C GLY A 171 5.15 -12.14 -11.82
N ALA A 172 5.28 -10.92 -12.38
CA ALA A 172 4.87 -9.70 -11.69
C ALA A 172 3.34 -9.65 -11.53
N LEU A 173 2.61 -10.03 -12.57
CA LEU A 173 1.15 -10.11 -12.50
C LEU A 173 0.67 -11.12 -11.47
N VAL A 174 1.33 -12.28 -11.38
CA VAL A 174 1.01 -13.32 -10.38
C VAL A 174 1.14 -12.77 -8.96
N ILE A 175 2.20 -12.02 -8.65
CA ILE A 175 2.38 -11.45 -7.31
C ILE A 175 1.33 -10.40 -6.99
N TYR A 176 1.04 -9.50 -7.90
CA TYR A 176 -0.04 -8.52 -7.71
C TYR A 176 -1.40 -9.20 -7.57
N PHE A 177 -1.61 -10.30 -8.29
CA PHE A 177 -2.79 -11.12 -8.13
C PHE A 177 -2.86 -11.78 -6.75
N CYS A 178 -1.77 -12.38 -6.27
CA CYS A 178 -1.71 -12.97 -4.93
C CYS A 178 -1.98 -11.91 -3.85
N THR A 179 -1.50 -10.67 -4.03
CA THR A 179 -1.79 -9.57 -3.13
C THR A 179 -3.28 -9.23 -3.12
N GLN A 180 -3.92 -9.19 -4.29
CA GLN A 180 -5.37 -8.96 -4.37
C GLN A 180 -6.18 -10.08 -3.71
N ALA A 181 -5.79 -11.34 -3.94
CA ALA A 181 -6.42 -12.50 -3.30
C ALA A 181 -6.24 -12.46 -1.77
N TRP A 182 -5.08 -12.01 -1.30
CA TRP A 182 -4.81 -11.81 0.12
C TRP A 182 -5.72 -10.75 0.74
N LEU A 183 -5.88 -9.58 0.12
CA LEU A 183 -6.76 -8.52 0.58
C LEU A 183 -8.22 -9.01 0.66
N LEU A 184 -8.65 -9.76 -0.35
CA LEU A 184 -9.98 -10.38 -0.38
C LEU A 184 -10.17 -11.38 0.77
N LEU A 185 -9.18 -12.23 1.01
CA LEU A 185 -9.21 -13.20 2.12
C LEU A 185 -9.28 -12.49 3.47
N LEU A 186 -8.46 -11.45 3.69
CA LEU A 186 -8.49 -10.65 4.91
C LEU A 186 -9.86 -9.99 5.12
N TYR A 187 -10.45 -9.44 4.07
CA TYR A 187 -11.76 -8.84 4.13
C TYR A 187 -12.81 -9.86 4.63
N ILE A 188 -12.88 -11.04 4.00
CA ILE A 188 -13.83 -12.09 4.38
C ILE A 188 -13.64 -12.53 5.84
N ILE A 189 -12.38 -12.75 6.26
CA ILE A 189 -12.08 -13.17 7.63
C ILE A 189 -12.54 -12.11 8.63
N LEU A 190 -12.23 -10.83 8.39
CA LEU A 190 -12.61 -9.76 9.30
C LEU A 190 -14.12 -9.50 9.29
N GLU A 191 -14.78 -9.63 8.15
CA GLU A 191 -16.23 -9.50 8.08
C GLU A 191 -16.91 -10.59 8.93
N ILE A 192 -16.45 -11.84 8.86
CA ILE A 192 -16.94 -12.93 9.71
C ILE A 192 -16.71 -12.63 11.21
N ILE A 193 -15.55 -12.08 11.58
CA ILE A 193 -15.23 -11.75 12.96
C ILE A 193 -16.14 -10.63 13.49
N LEU A 194 -16.36 -9.60 12.69
CA LEU A 194 -17.10 -8.39 13.09
C LEU A 194 -18.63 -8.52 12.90
N PHE A 195 -19.09 -9.56 12.18
CA PHE A 195 -20.50 -9.73 11.80
C PHE A 195 -21.45 -9.81 13.01
N HIS A 196 -20.96 -10.26 14.17
CA HIS A 196 -21.84 -10.51 15.32
C HIS A 196 -22.41 -9.25 15.98
N GLU A 197 -21.89 -8.06 15.70
CA GLU A 197 -22.23 -6.88 16.48
C GLU A 197 -23.07 -5.82 15.74
N LYS A 198 -22.97 -5.68 14.40
CA LYS A 198 -23.63 -4.58 13.67
C LYS A 198 -24.07 -4.97 12.26
N THR A 199 -25.26 -5.50 12.14
CA THR A 199 -25.83 -5.94 10.84
C THR A 199 -25.94 -4.84 9.79
N GLY A 200 -26.21 -3.58 10.17
CA GLY A 200 -26.32 -2.47 9.21
C GLY A 200 -25.02 -2.12 8.52
N GLU A 201 -23.89 -2.10 9.25
CA GLU A 201 -22.59 -1.82 8.67
C GLU A 201 -22.08 -2.97 7.79
N ALA A 202 -22.42 -4.23 8.13
CA ALA A 202 -22.13 -5.39 7.31
C ALA A 202 -22.74 -5.26 5.91
N PHE A 203 -23.99 -4.85 5.80
CA PHE A 203 -24.63 -4.62 4.48
C PHE A 203 -23.96 -3.51 3.67
N VAL A 204 -23.52 -2.43 4.32
CA VAL A 204 -22.82 -1.34 3.64
C VAL A 204 -21.45 -1.80 3.12
N THR A 205 -20.67 -2.48 3.95
CA THR A 205 -19.34 -2.99 3.56
C THR A 205 -19.46 -4.07 2.47
N ALA A 206 -20.41 -4.99 2.58
CA ALA A 206 -20.71 -5.99 1.55
C ALA A 206 -21.12 -5.33 0.22
N GLY A 207 -21.93 -4.28 0.25
CA GLY A 207 -22.30 -3.51 -0.94
C GLY A 207 -21.10 -2.84 -1.62
N ILE A 208 -20.21 -2.24 -0.84
CA ILE A 208 -18.97 -1.65 -1.37
C ILE A 208 -18.03 -2.74 -1.90
N PHE A 209 -17.90 -3.86 -1.20
CA PHE A 209 -17.13 -5.00 -1.64
C PHE A 209 -17.63 -5.53 -2.99
N PHE A 210 -18.94 -5.71 -3.13
CA PHE A 210 -19.57 -6.09 -4.40
C PHE A 210 -19.23 -5.09 -5.51
N ALA A 211 -19.30 -3.78 -5.23
CA ALA A 211 -18.96 -2.75 -6.21
C ALA A 211 -17.49 -2.82 -6.64
N VAL A 212 -16.56 -3.07 -5.71
CA VAL A 212 -15.11 -3.26 -6.00
C VAL A 212 -14.89 -4.50 -6.87
N CYS A 213 -15.58 -5.61 -6.56
CA CYS A 213 -15.52 -6.84 -7.34
C CYS A 213 -16.10 -6.64 -8.75
N LEU A 214 -17.23 -5.95 -8.85
CA LEU A 214 -17.85 -5.59 -10.13
C LEU A 214 -16.93 -4.69 -10.97
N LEU A 215 -16.26 -3.73 -10.36
CA LEU A 215 -15.24 -2.91 -11.02
C LEU A 215 -14.11 -3.79 -11.58
N GLY A 216 -13.58 -4.71 -10.79
CA GLY A 216 -12.57 -5.66 -11.22
C GLY A 216 -13.05 -6.49 -12.42
N PHE A 217 -14.27 -7.01 -12.35
CA PHE A 217 -14.92 -7.72 -13.44
C PHE A 217 -14.97 -6.89 -14.72
N LEU A 218 -15.46 -5.64 -14.65
CA LEU A 218 -15.57 -4.76 -15.82
C LEU A 218 -14.22 -4.41 -16.44
N LEU A 219 -13.19 -4.19 -15.61
CA LEU A 219 -11.85 -3.87 -16.06
C LEU A 219 -11.19 -5.05 -16.82
N PHE A 220 -11.38 -6.28 -16.34
CA PHE A 220 -10.69 -7.45 -16.88
C PHE A 220 -11.52 -8.31 -17.84
N ARG A 221 -12.81 -8.03 -18.05
CA ARG A 221 -13.71 -8.82 -18.91
C ARG A 221 -13.23 -9.03 -20.35
N LYS A 222 -12.45 -8.07 -20.90
CA LYS A 222 -11.90 -8.12 -22.25
C LYS A 222 -10.41 -8.52 -22.28
N GLY A 223 -9.81 -8.79 -21.14
CA GLY A 223 -8.39 -9.16 -21.01
C GLY A 223 -8.12 -10.62 -21.33
N LYS A 224 -6.83 -10.95 -21.50
CA LYS A 224 -6.37 -12.34 -21.66
C LYS A 224 -6.40 -13.09 -20.31
N GLU A 225 -6.41 -12.38 -19.20
CA GLU A 225 -6.38 -12.95 -17.84
C GLU A 225 -7.80 -13.25 -17.33
N LYS A 226 -8.52 -14.12 -18.05
CA LYS A 226 -9.91 -14.50 -17.71
C LYS A 226 -10.05 -15.13 -16.31
N TRP A 227 -9.01 -15.78 -15.82
CA TRP A 227 -8.99 -16.43 -14.52
C TRP A 227 -9.07 -15.43 -13.34
N PHE A 228 -8.53 -14.21 -13.49
CA PHE A 228 -8.69 -13.13 -12.53
C PHE A 228 -10.15 -12.66 -12.42
N PHE A 229 -10.80 -12.58 -13.55
CA PHE A 229 -12.23 -12.35 -13.65
C PHE A 229 -13.04 -13.36 -12.83
N TYR A 230 -12.72 -14.67 -12.96
CA TYR A 230 -13.42 -15.71 -12.21
C TYR A 230 -13.19 -15.63 -10.72
N LEU A 231 -12.00 -15.24 -10.25
CA LEU A 231 -11.75 -15.05 -8.84
C LEU A 231 -12.60 -13.92 -8.25
N MET A 232 -12.66 -12.77 -8.93
CA MET A 232 -13.47 -11.64 -8.49
C MET A 232 -14.96 -11.98 -8.51
N PHE A 233 -15.40 -12.76 -9.48
CA PHE A 233 -16.78 -13.28 -9.54
C PHE A 233 -17.07 -14.25 -8.40
N ALA A 234 -16.17 -15.17 -8.11
CA ALA A 234 -16.32 -16.09 -6.98
C ALA A 234 -16.39 -15.34 -5.64
N GLY A 235 -15.64 -14.24 -5.45
CA GLY A 235 -15.75 -13.39 -4.29
C GLY A 235 -17.14 -12.78 -4.10
N THR A 236 -17.88 -12.47 -5.20
CA THR A 236 -19.24 -11.93 -5.12
C THR A 236 -20.31 -12.97 -4.77
N THR A 237 -20.00 -14.26 -4.90
CA THR A 237 -20.95 -15.35 -4.63
C THR A 237 -20.77 -15.95 -3.24
N LEU A 238 -19.74 -15.55 -2.49
CA LEU A 238 -19.45 -16.02 -1.13
C LEU A 238 -20.05 -15.14 -0.03
N ILE A 239 -20.76 -14.07 -0.41
CA ILE A 239 -21.52 -13.16 0.46
C ILE A 239 -23.01 -13.46 0.30
#